data_e7dc7b1f7e412f9cdf1503ac84e3b168
#
_entry.id   e7dc7b1f7e412f9cdf1503ac84e3b168
#
_cell.length_a   1.000
_cell.length_b   1.000
_cell.length_c   1.000
_cell.angle_alpha   90.00
_cell.angle_beta   90.00
_cell.angle_gamma   90.00
#
_symmetry.space_group_name_H-M   'P 1'
#
loop_
_entity.id
_entity.type
_entity.pdbx_description
1 polymer ?
#
loop_
_entity_poly.entity_id
_entity_poly.type
_entity_poly.pdbx_seq_one_letter_code
_entity_poly.pdbx_strand_id
1 'polypeptide(L)'
;MKNSEDRRQKSEVRRRKAEAGVTLIEMLVVVVIIGLFVGLVSVNMFKKADEAKRTAARAQIANFTQALGLYKLDTGIFPATEQGLQALRVKPDNGANWNGPYLPQDIPMDPWGRPYLYKYPGDQGDEPDVTSLGADGQPGGEGNNADIVSWQAK
;
A
#
# COMPACT_ATOMS: atom_id res chain seq x y z
N MET A 1 59.16 9.66 -48.25
CA MET A 1 57.81 9.30 -48.71
C MET A 1 57.20 8.07 -48.02
N LYS A 2 57.95 7.31 -47.23
CA LYS A 2 57.47 6.06 -46.57
C LYS A 2 56.65 6.29 -45.29
N ASN A 3 56.65 7.50 -44.71
CA ASN A 3 56.05 7.80 -43.39
C ASN A 3 54.60 8.28 -43.44
N SER A 4 54.07 8.65 -44.60
CA SER A 4 52.72 9.13 -44.82
C SER A 4 51.74 7.99 -45.13
N GLU A 5 52.16 6.93 -45.75
CA GLU A 5 51.36 5.76 -46.06
C GLU A 5 51.13 4.89 -44.84
N ASP A 6 52.10 4.75 -43.95
CA ASP A 6 52.00 4.00 -42.69
C ASP A 6 51.04 4.66 -41.71
N ARG A 7 50.94 5.98 -41.70
CA ARG A 7 49.96 6.74 -40.91
C ARG A 7 48.53 6.60 -41.46
N ARG A 8 48.34 6.54 -42.77
CA ARG A 8 47.02 6.33 -43.39
C ARG A 8 46.53 4.91 -43.16
N GLN A 9 47.34 3.90 -43.26
CA GLN A 9 46.95 2.51 -42.98
C GLN A 9 46.58 2.31 -41.51
N LYS A 10 47.30 2.91 -40.55
CA LYS A 10 46.95 2.85 -39.13
C LYS A 10 45.64 3.58 -38.80
N SER A 11 45.32 4.65 -39.52
CA SER A 11 44.05 5.37 -39.33
C SER A 11 42.83 4.61 -39.90
N GLU A 12 43.00 3.90 -41.01
CA GLU A 12 41.94 3.07 -41.61
C GLU A 12 41.67 1.80 -40.80
N VAL A 13 42.71 1.15 -40.26
CA VAL A 13 42.57 0.00 -39.37
C VAL A 13 41.89 0.40 -38.04
N ARG A 14 42.15 1.61 -37.51
CA ARG A 14 41.45 2.13 -36.34
C ARG A 14 39.98 2.48 -36.62
N ARG A 15 39.64 3.00 -37.81
CA ARG A 15 38.25 3.29 -38.20
C ARG A 15 37.40 2.02 -38.34
N ARG A 16 37.98 0.94 -38.91
CA ARG A 16 37.25 -0.35 -39.06
C ARG A 16 36.96 -1.05 -37.73
N LYS A 17 37.71 -0.74 -36.66
CA LYS A 17 37.44 -1.28 -35.30
C LYS A 17 36.33 -0.55 -34.58
N ALA A 18 35.86 0.61 -35.04
CA ALA A 18 34.83 1.43 -34.38
C ALA A 18 33.41 1.18 -34.88
N GLU A 19 33.22 0.39 -35.93
CA GLU A 19 31.89 0.06 -36.47
C GLU A 19 31.56 -1.42 -36.27
N ALA A 20 31.67 -1.90 -35.03
CA ALA A 20 31.01 -3.16 -34.66
C ALA A 20 29.51 -2.89 -34.58
N GLY A 21 28.83 -2.95 -35.72
CA GLY A 21 27.36 -2.89 -35.75
C GLY A 21 26.77 -4.02 -34.90
N VAL A 22 25.79 -3.69 -34.10
CA VAL A 22 25.08 -4.68 -33.31
C VAL A 22 24.32 -5.60 -34.25
N THR A 23 24.46 -6.90 -34.08
CA THR A 23 23.77 -7.88 -34.93
C THR A 23 22.31 -8.01 -34.53
N LEU A 24 21.44 -8.35 -35.48
CA LEU A 24 20.02 -8.56 -35.23
C LEU A 24 19.79 -9.66 -34.17
N ILE A 25 20.63 -10.72 -34.20
CA ILE A 25 20.58 -11.81 -33.22
C ILE A 25 20.96 -11.36 -31.82
N GLU A 26 21.94 -10.46 -31.68
CA GLU A 26 22.34 -9.91 -30.39
C GLU A 26 21.24 -9.07 -29.74
N MET A 27 20.55 -8.24 -30.54
CA MET A 27 19.37 -7.51 -30.06
C MET A 27 18.21 -8.44 -29.68
N LEU A 28 17.99 -9.50 -30.47
CA LEU A 28 16.94 -10.49 -30.16
C LEU A 28 17.22 -11.20 -28.84
N VAL A 29 18.45 -11.64 -28.61
CA VAL A 29 18.85 -12.30 -27.35
C VAL A 29 18.69 -11.35 -26.17
N VAL A 30 19.09 -10.09 -26.29
CA VAL A 30 18.92 -9.06 -25.24
C VAL A 30 17.45 -8.88 -24.89
N VAL A 31 16.56 -8.73 -25.89
CA VAL A 31 15.13 -8.56 -25.66
C VAL A 31 14.51 -9.78 -24.98
N VAL A 32 14.91 -11.00 -25.38
CA VAL A 32 14.46 -12.25 -24.77
C VAL A 32 14.90 -12.32 -23.28
N ILE A 33 16.16 -12.00 -22.99
CA ILE A 33 16.69 -11.99 -21.63
C ILE A 33 15.93 -10.96 -20.76
N ILE A 34 15.76 -9.72 -21.26
CA ILE A 34 15.02 -8.67 -20.54
C ILE A 34 13.59 -9.13 -20.29
N GLY A 35 12.89 -9.70 -21.28
CA GLY A 35 11.54 -10.20 -21.15
C GLY A 35 11.42 -11.28 -20.07
N LEU A 36 12.40 -12.17 -19.98
CA LEU A 36 12.46 -13.23 -18.97
C LEU A 36 12.67 -12.66 -17.55
N PHE A 37 13.55 -11.69 -17.40
CA PHE A 37 13.78 -11.01 -16.13
C PHE A 37 12.56 -10.19 -15.67
N VAL A 38 11.90 -9.46 -16.58
CA VAL A 38 10.68 -8.69 -16.28
C VAL A 38 9.59 -9.62 -15.78
N GLY A 39 9.42 -10.79 -16.40
CA GLY A 39 8.43 -11.80 -15.96
C GLY A 39 8.69 -12.33 -14.54
N LEU A 40 9.94 -12.60 -14.18
CA LEU A 40 10.31 -13.11 -12.86
C LEU A 40 10.17 -12.07 -11.74
N VAL A 41 10.45 -10.80 -12.02
CA VAL A 41 10.41 -9.72 -11.00
C VAL A 41 8.98 -9.29 -10.71
N SER A 42 8.09 -9.28 -11.71
CA SER A 42 6.73 -8.75 -11.58
C SER A 42 5.89 -9.46 -10.51
N VAL A 43 5.97 -10.80 -10.41
CA VAL A 43 5.17 -11.58 -9.46
C VAL A 43 5.48 -11.24 -8.00
N ASN A 44 6.74 -10.97 -7.67
CA ASN A 44 7.15 -10.64 -6.29
C ASN A 44 6.76 -9.21 -5.89
N MET A 45 6.70 -8.28 -6.84
CA MET A 45 6.31 -6.90 -6.56
C MET A 45 4.83 -6.78 -6.20
N PHE A 46 3.94 -7.50 -6.88
CA PHE A 46 2.50 -7.47 -6.58
C PHE A 46 2.21 -8.01 -5.16
N LYS A 47 2.83 -9.11 -4.76
CA LYS A 47 2.67 -9.66 -3.40
C LYS A 47 3.12 -8.67 -2.31
N LYS A 48 4.25 -7.99 -2.51
CA LYS A 48 4.75 -6.99 -1.56
C LYS A 48 3.86 -5.75 -1.49
N ALA A 49 3.26 -5.33 -2.60
CA ALA A 49 2.33 -4.21 -2.62
C ALA A 49 1.05 -4.53 -1.82
N ASP A 50 0.52 -5.74 -1.94
CA ASP A 50 -0.65 -6.17 -1.19
C ASP A 50 -0.36 -6.29 0.32
N GLU A 51 0.80 -6.82 0.69
CA GLU A 51 1.23 -6.89 2.09
C GLU A 51 1.42 -5.49 2.71
N ALA A 52 1.98 -4.54 1.94
CA ALA A 52 2.11 -3.16 2.36
C ALA A 52 0.75 -2.50 2.60
N LYS A 53 -0.25 -2.74 1.73
CA LYS A 53 -1.63 -2.28 1.93
C LYS A 53 -2.25 -2.85 3.19
N ARG A 54 -2.11 -4.16 3.43
CA ARG A 54 -2.60 -4.80 4.66
C ARG A 54 -1.96 -4.21 5.92
N THR A 55 -0.65 -3.97 5.88
CA THR A 55 0.09 -3.34 6.98
C THR A 55 -0.41 -1.91 7.24
N ALA A 56 -0.64 -1.12 6.19
CA ALA A 56 -1.19 0.22 6.30
C ALA A 56 -2.62 0.21 6.90
N ALA A 57 -3.47 -0.73 6.48
CA ALA A 57 -4.81 -0.89 7.04
C ALA A 57 -4.78 -1.24 8.54
N ARG A 58 -3.90 -2.16 8.96
CA ARG A 58 -3.71 -2.50 10.39
C ARG A 58 -3.27 -1.30 11.21
N ALA A 59 -2.29 -0.56 10.72
CA ALA A 59 -1.80 0.65 11.40
C ALA A 59 -2.92 1.70 11.55
N GLN A 60 -3.75 1.88 10.51
CA GLN A 60 -4.86 2.81 10.57
C GLN A 60 -5.95 2.36 11.55
N ILE A 61 -6.30 1.07 11.57
CA ILE A 61 -7.24 0.50 12.55
C ILE A 61 -6.71 0.69 13.98
N ALA A 62 -5.42 0.47 14.21
CA ALA A 62 -4.81 0.73 15.53
C ALA A 62 -4.93 2.20 15.95
N ASN A 63 -4.74 3.14 15.01
CA ASN A 63 -4.94 4.57 15.26
C ASN A 63 -6.41 4.88 15.63
N PHE A 64 -7.37 4.27 14.94
CA PHE A 64 -8.78 4.43 15.30
C PHE A 64 -9.09 3.85 16.69
N THR A 65 -8.55 2.68 17.01
CA THR A 65 -8.74 2.06 18.33
C THR A 65 -8.19 2.96 19.45
N GLN A 66 -7.04 3.58 19.25
CA GLN A 66 -6.48 4.55 20.22
C GLN A 66 -7.38 5.78 20.35
N ALA A 67 -7.84 6.36 19.25
CA ALA A 67 -8.73 7.53 19.25
C ALA A 67 -10.09 7.22 19.90
N LEU A 68 -10.64 6.02 19.66
CA LEU A 68 -11.86 5.52 20.32
C LEU A 68 -11.65 5.37 21.82
N GLY A 69 -10.48 4.91 22.26
CA GLY A 69 -10.13 4.87 23.69
C GLY A 69 -10.13 6.26 24.34
N LEU A 70 -9.53 7.26 23.68
CA LEU A 70 -9.56 8.66 24.16
C LEU A 70 -10.99 9.22 24.19
N TYR A 71 -11.78 8.97 23.16
CA TYR A 71 -13.20 9.34 23.12
C TYR A 71 -13.96 8.76 24.33
N LYS A 72 -13.77 7.47 24.62
CA LYS A 72 -14.41 6.80 25.77
C LYS A 72 -13.94 7.37 27.10
N LEU A 73 -12.66 7.74 27.23
CA LEU A 73 -12.15 8.38 28.46
C LEU A 73 -12.86 9.70 28.77
N ASP A 74 -13.15 10.51 27.76
CA ASP A 74 -13.81 11.80 27.94
C ASP A 74 -15.33 11.67 28.12
N THR A 75 -15.97 10.82 27.31
CA THR A 75 -17.45 10.73 27.24
C THR A 75 -18.04 9.61 28.09
N GLY A 76 -17.21 8.66 28.55
CA GLY A 76 -17.61 7.49 29.34
C GLY A 76 -18.08 6.28 28.52
N ILE A 77 -18.38 6.44 27.22
CA ILE A 77 -18.90 5.39 26.33
C ILE A 77 -18.22 5.48 24.96
N PHE A 78 -18.30 4.42 24.17
CA PHE A 78 -17.91 4.48 22.75
C PHE A 78 -19.00 5.13 21.90
N PRO A 79 -18.67 5.68 20.71
CA PRO A 79 -19.68 6.17 19.78
C PRO A 79 -20.67 5.08 19.40
N ALA A 80 -21.95 5.43 19.24
CA ALA A 80 -22.93 4.49 18.69
C ALA A 80 -22.59 4.12 17.23
N THR A 81 -23.06 2.96 16.75
CA THR A 81 -22.80 2.50 15.38
C THR A 81 -23.20 3.54 14.33
N GLU A 82 -24.33 4.23 14.54
CA GLU A 82 -24.86 5.27 13.66
C GLU A 82 -23.96 6.52 13.60
N GLN A 83 -23.28 6.83 14.71
CA GLN A 83 -22.31 7.94 14.78
C GLN A 83 -21.01 7.56 14.07
N GLY A 84 -20.64 6.31 14.13
CA GLY A 84 -19.48 5.76 13.45
C GLY A 84 -18.17 6.43 13.87
N LEU A 85 -17.14 6.24 13.06
CA LEU A 85 -15.83 6.86 13.25
C LEU A 85 -15.86 8.39 13.10
N GLN A 86 -16.92 8.96 12.49
CA GLN A 86 -17.06 10.41 12.35
C GLN A 86 -17.13 11.12 13.70
N ALA A 87 -17.66 10.47 14.74
CA ALA A 87 -17.67 11.00 16.11
C ALA A 87 -16.27 11.33 16.66
N LEU A 88 -15.21 10.76 16.07
CA LEU A 88 -13.83 11.09 16.42
C LEU A 88 -13.37 12.45 15.87
N ARG A 89 -14.06 12.99 14.87
CA ARG A 89 -13.74 14.25 14.22
C ARG A 89 -14.73 15.35 14.49
N VAL A 90 -16.00 15.01 14.48
CA VAL A 90 -17.10 15.95 14.63
C VAL A 90 -17.87 15.60 15.92
N LYS A 91 -18.12 16.62 16.73
CA LYS A 91 -18.89 16.46 17.97
C LYS A 91 -20.30 15.96 17.63
N PRO A 92 -20.72 14.79 18.16
CA PRO A 92 -22.11 14.35 18.04
C PRO A 92 -23.08 15.27 18.80
N ASP A 93 -24.33 15.36 18.35
CA ASP A 93 -25.36 16.20 18.99
C ASP A 93 -25.57 15.90 20.48
N ASN A 94 -25.44 14.63 20.86
CA ASN A 94 -25.55 14.15 22.24
C ASN A 94 -24.19 14.02 22.96
N GLY A 95 -23.13 14.55 22.42
CA GLY A 95 -21.75 14.45 22.92
C GLY A 95 -21.47 15.38 24.10
N ALA A 96 -22.09 15.08 25.28
CA ALA A 96 -21.69 15.71 26.52
C ALA A 96 -20.24 15.45 26.80
N ASN A 97 -19.38 16.19 27.25
CA ASN A 97 -17.96 15.97 27.56
C ASN A 97 -17.05 15.62 26.35
N TRP A 98 -17.54 15.77 25.12
CA TRP A 98 -16.69 15.57 23.95
C TRP A 98 -15.59 16.64 23.90
N ASN A 99 -14.32 16.23 23.93
CA ASN A 99 -13.15 17.10 23.97
C ASN A 99 -12.23 16.93 22.76
N GLY A 100 -12.78 16.40 21.64
CA GLY A 100 -12.01 16.20 20.39
C GLY A 100 -11.70 17.49 19.62
N PRO A 101 -11.17 17.38 18.41
CA PRO A 101 -11.10 16.16 17.62
C PRO A 101 -10.03 15.17 18.10
N TYR A 102 -10.34 13.88 18.07
CA TYR A 102 -9.44 12.79 18.51
C TYR A 102 -8.55 12.27 17.38
N LEU A 103 -8.79 12.69 16.16
CA LEU A 103 -7.95 12.42 15.00
C LEU A 103 -7.50 13.74 14.38
N PRO A 104 -6.23 13.85 13.94
CA PRO A 104 -5.70 15.07 13.34
C PRO A 104 -6.28 15.38 11.96
N GLN A 105 -6.76 14.36 11.24
CA GLN A 105 -7.29 14.44 9.88
C GLN A 105 -8.65 13.74 9.78
N ASP A 106 -9.36 13.96 8.68
CA ASP A 106 -10.61 13.28 8.39
C ASP A 106 -10.40 11.77 8.25
N ILE A 107 -11.49 11.00 8.40
CA ILE A 107 -11.44 9.55 8.31
C ILE A 107 -11.01 9.15 6.90
N PRO A 108 -9.82 8.56 6.73
CA PRO A 108 -9.36 8.12 5.41
C PRO A 108 -10.11 6.87 4.95
N MET A 109 -10.11 6.65 3.66
CA MET A 109 -10.46 5.36 3.09
C MET A 109 -9.37 4.32 3.39
N ASP A 110 -9.72 3.06 3.33
CA ASP A 110 -8.75 1.98 3.41
C ASP A 110 -7.82 1.96 2.18
N PRO A 111 -6.71 1.21 2.18
CA PRO A 111 -5.76 1.18 1.07
C PRO A 111 -6.32 0.63 -0.26
N TRP A 112 -7.54 0.12 -0.28
CA TRP A 112 -8.27 -0.30 -1.47
C TRP A 112 -9.36 0.69 -1.89
N GLY A 113 -9.47 1.85 -1.18
CA GLY A 113 -10.39 2.94 -1.51
C GLY A 113 -11.80 2.75 -0.98
N ARG A 114 -11.99 1.95 0.07
CA ARG A 114 -13.28 1.71 0.71
C ARG A 114 -13.34 2.30 2.12
N PRO A 115 -14.52 2.64 2.66
CA PRO A 115 -14.67 3.08 4.03
C PRO A 115 -14.39 1.93 5.01
N TYR A 116 -13.81 2.26 6.16
CA TYR A 116 -13.74 1.34 7.29
C TYR A 116 -15.14 1.15 7.88
N LEU A 117 -15.47 -0.10 8.19
CA LEU A 117 -16.71 -0.43 8.90
C LEU A 117 -16.49 -0.25 10.39
N TYR A 118 -17.52 0.24 11.07
CA TYR A 118 -17.54 0.45 12.52
C TYR A 118 -18.81 -0.15 13.09
N LYS A 119 -18.69 -0.85 14.22
CA LYS A 119 -19.82 -1.42 14.95
C LYS A 119 -19.57 -1.35 16.46
N TYR A 120 -20.56 -0.88 17.20
CA TYR A 120 -20.55 -0.88 18.65
C TYR A 120 -21.95 -1.19 19.22
N PRO A 121 -22.09 -2.15 20.15
CA PRO A 121 -21.05 -3.08 20.62
C PRO A 121 -20.52 -3.97 19.51
N GLY A 122 -19.26 -4.42 19.63
CA GLY A 122 -18.64 -5.32 18.69
C GLY A 122 -19.19 -6.75 18.78
N ASP A 123 -18.91 -7.55 17.77
CA ASP A 123 -19.32 -8.97 17.75
C ASP A 123 -18.43 -9.83 18.67
N GLN A 124 -17.25 -9.35 19.06
CA GLN A 124 -16.29 -10.06 19.90
C GLN A 124 -16.31 -9.62 21.37
N GLY A 125 -17.20 -8.69 21.75
CA GLY A 125 -17.33 -8.21 23.13
C GLY A 125 -17.83 -6.77 23.23
N ASP A 126 -17.52 -6.14 24.38
CA ASP A 126 -17.97 -4.78 24.70
C ASP A 126 -17.09 -3.67 24.07
N GLU A 127 -16.05 -4.03 23.33
CA GLU A 127 -15.23 -3.08 22.57
C GLU A 127 -15.80 -2.91 21.15
N PRO A 128 -15.57 -1.75 20.50
CA PRO A 128 -16.03 -1.56 19.13
C PRO A 128 -15.19 -2.34 18.12
N ASP A 129 -15.85 -2.87 17.11
CA ASP A 129 -15.21 -3.47 15.96
C ASP A 129 -14.94 -2.42 14.89
N VAL A 130 -13.69 -2.37 14.41
CA VAL A 130 -13.28 -1.61 13.24
C VAL A 130 -12.71 -2.58 12.22
N THR A 131 -13.24 -2.55 10.99
CA THR A 131 -12.92 -3.55 9.96
C THR A 131 -12.63 -2.88 8.62
N SER A 132 -11.60 -3.35 7.92
CA SER A 132 -11.41 -3.19 6.48
C SER A 132 -11.66 -4.54 5.81
N LEU A 133 -12.45 -4.55 4.74
CA LEU A 133 -12.83 -5.76 3.99
C LEU A 133 -11.73 -6.28 3.04
N GLY A 134 -10.48 -5.89 3.24
CA GLY A 134 -9.36 -6.40 2.46
C GLY A 134 -9.42 -6.09 0.96
N ALA A 135 -8.78 -6.90 0.13
CA ALA A 135 -8.62 -6.60 -1.29
C ALA A 135 -9.91 -6.79 -2.11
N ASP A 136 -10.77 -7.75 -1.77
CA ASP A 136 -12.00 -8.05 -2.51
C ASP A 136 -13.21 -7.23 -2.08
N GLY A 137 -13.19 -6.65 -0.85
CA GLY A 137 -14.30 -5.86 -0.31
C GLY A 137 -15.50 -6.72 0.10
N GLN A 138 -15.28 -7.98 0.37
CA GLN A 138 -16.29 -8.93 0.82
C GLN A 138 -15.98 -9.39 2.26
N PRO A 139 -16.97 -9.58 3.13
CA PRO A 139 -16.74 -10.11 4.46
C PRO A 139 -16.07 -11.50 4.43
N GLY A 140 -15.04 -11.70 5.24
CA GLY A 140 -14.31 -12.97 5.34
C GLY A 140 -13.06 -13.01 4.46
N GLY A 141 -12.94 -14.06 3.63
CA GLY A 141 -11.79 -14.27 2.73
C GLY A 141 -10.54 -14.83 3.41
N GLU A 142 -9.51 -15.12 2.60
CA GLU A 142 -8.21 -15.63 3.03
C GLU A 142 -7.06 -14.86 2.35
N GLY A 143 -5.88 -14.87 2.96
CA GLY A 143 -4.68 -14.23 2.42
C GLY A 143 -4.90 -12.72 2.22
N ASN A 144 -4.76 -12.22 1.00
CA ASN A 144 -4.92 -10.80 0.67
C ASN A 144 -6.39 -10.34 0.73
N ASN A 145 -7.34 -11.26 0.59
CA ASN A 145 -8.77 -11.00 0.66
C ASN A 145 -9.31 -11.05 2.10
N ALA A 146 -8.52 -11.57 3.04
CA ALA A 146 -8.98 -11.64 4.44
C ALA A 146 -9.22 -10.25 5.02
N ASP A 147 -10.30 -10.10 5.76
CA ASP A 147 -10.61 -8.90 6.53
C ASP A 147 -9.46 -8.52 7.47
N ILE A 148 -9.30 -7.24 7.68
CA ILE A 148 -8.40 -6.69 8.69
C ILE A 148 -9.28 -6.07 9.78
N VAL A 149 -9.17 -6.62 11.00
CA VAL A 149 -10.10 -6.36 12.09
C VAL A 149 -9.38 -5.92 13.36
N SER A 150 -10.01 -5.06 14.16
CA SER A 150 -9.40 -4.48 15.36
C SER A 150 -9.02 -5.49 16.43
N TRP A 151 -9.77 -6.57 16.58
CA TRP A 151 -9.52 -7.59 17.62
C TRP A 151 -8.40 -8.59 17.29
N GLN A 152 -7.92 -8.63 16.04
CA GLN A 152 -6.76 -9.43 15.63
C GLN A 152 -5.45 -8.65 15.67
N ALA A 153 -5.49 -7.38 15.98
CA ALA A 153 -4.32 -6.48 16.01
C ALA A 153 -3.60 -6.45 17.37
N LYS A 154 -3.89 -7.43 18.26
CA LYS A 154 -3.24 -7.55 19.57
C LYS A 154 -1.94 -8.33 19.48
#